data_781cf840be04e399575f3b9f31c5a75f
#
_entry.id   781cf840be04e399575f3b9f31c5a75f
#
_cell.length_a   1.000
_cell.length_b   1.000
_cell.length_c   1.000
_cell.angle_alpha   90.00
_cell.angle_beta   90.00
_cell.angle_gamma   90.00
#
_symmetry.space_group_name_H-M   'P 1'
#
loop_
_entity.id
_entity.type
_entity.pdbx_description
1 polymer ?
#
loop_
_entity_poly.entity_id
_entity_poly.type
_entity_poly.pdbx_seq_one_letter_code
_entity_poly.pdbx_strand_id
1 'polypeptide(L)'
;TGASRGIGRQIALTLAGYGATVIVNYNGSAAKAEEVVNEITANGGMAESMQCSVSDFEKSKEMIDGIVKKYGRLDILVNNAGITKDNLIMKMSEDDFDAVIATNLKGAFNCIKHVSRQMLKQRGGRIINISSVSGVMGNAGQANYCASKAGIIGLTKSVARELGSRGITANAVAPGFIRTEMTDVLPEDVKKAMGEQIPLKHFGETKDIAEAVAFLASDEAAYITGQVLHVDGGMAM
;
A
#
# COMPACT_ATOMS: atom_id res chain seq x y z
N THR A 1 3.43 -4.67 -1.97
CA THR A 1 3.79 -5.37 -0.71
C THR A 1 2.55 -5.69 0.11
N GLY A 2 2.61 -6.77 0.96
CA GLY A 2 1.45 -7.18 1.75
C GLY A 2 0.25 -7.60 0.91
N ALA A 3 0.50 -8.34 -0.19
CA ALA A 3 -0.49 -8.59 -1.24
C ALA A 3 -1.26 -9.92 -1.08
N SER A 4 -1.13 -10.62 0.06
CA SER A 4 -1.80 -11.91 0.27
C SER A 4 -3.28 -11.81 0.65
N ARG A 5 -3.81 -10.62 0.98
CA ARG A 5 -5.20 -10.39 1.37
C ARG A 5 -5.63 -8.93 1.23
N GLY A 6 -6.94 -8.68 1.40
CA GLY A 6 -7.53 -7.35 1.49
C GLY A 6 -7.21 -6.45 0.29
N ILE A 7 -6.89 -5.20 0.56
CA ILE A 7 -6.57 -4.18 -0.45
C ILE A 7 -5.38 -4.61 -1.31
N GLY A 8 -4.29 -5.12 -0.69
CA GLY A 8 -3.10 -5.54 -1.44
C GLY A 8 -3.36 -6.68 -2.42
N ARG A 9 -4.21 -7.67 -2.03
CA ARG A 9 -4.66 -8.73 -2.94
C ARG A 9 -5.43 -8.16 -4.14
N GLN A 10 -6.39 -7.27 -3.89
CA GLN A 10 -7.18 -6.68 -4.95
C GLN A 10 -6.33 -5.83 -5.90
N ILE A 11 -5.37 -5.07 -5.37
CA ILE A 11 -4.39 -4.33 -6.19
C ILE A 11 -3.60 -5.31 -7.09
N ALA A 12 -3.13 -6.43 -6.55
CA ALA A 12 -2.40 -7.44 -7.32
C ALA A 12 -3.25 -8.00 -8.47
N LEU A 13 -4.50 -8.38 -8.21
CA LEU A 13 -5.43 -8.87 -9.22
C LEU A 13 -5.74 -7.83 -10.29
N THR A 14 -6.01 -6.60 -9.89
CA THR A 14 -6.32 -5.50 -10.81
C THR A 14 -5.15 -5.18 -11.73
N LEU A 15 -3.93 -5.02 -11.19
CA LEU A 15 -2.74 -4.75 -11.99
C LEU A 15 -2.40 -5.91 -12.93
N ALA A 16 -2.57 -7.16 -12.49
CA ALA A 16 -2.41 -8.33 -13.38
C ALA A 16 -3.43 -8.32 -14.52
N GLY A 17 -4.68 -7.94 -14.26
CA GLY A 17 -5.72 -7.77 -15.27
C GLY A 17 -5.39 -6.70 -16.32
N TYR A 18 -4.59 -5.70 -15.96
CA TYR A 18 -4.04 -4.71 -16.88
C TYR A 18 -2.71 -5.14 -17.53
N GLY A 19 -2.31 -6.41 -17.39
CA GLY A 19 -1.16 -6.99 -18.06
C GLY A 19 0.18 -6.86 -17.34
N ALA A 20 0.18 -6.42 -16.07
CA ALA A 20 1.42 -6.40 -15.29
C ALA A 20 1.84 -7.81 -14.85
N THR A 21 3.15 -8.09 -14.85
CA THR A 21 3.72 -9.20 -14.07
C THR A 21 3.79 -8.78 -12.61
N VAL A 22 3.12 -9.52 -11.72
CA VAL A 22 2.93 -9.12 -10.33
C VAL A 22 3.76 -9.96 -9.36
N ILE A 23 4.54 -9.31 -8.52
CA ILE A 23 5.19 -9.95 -7.38
C ILE A 23 4.29 -9.80 -6.16
N VAL A 24 3.69 -10.91 -5.73
CA VAL A 24 2.81 -11.00 -4.56
C VAL A 24 3.69 -11.15 -3.31
N ASN A 25 4.14 -10.01 -2.75
CA ASN A 25 4.92 -10.05 -1.52
C ASN A 25 4.03 -10.32 -0.31
N TYR A 26 4.52 -11.19 0.57
CA TYR A 26 3.90 -11.52 1.86
C TYR A 26 4.95 -11.70 2.96
N ASN A 27 4.53 -11.65 4.23
CA ASN A 27 5.40 -11.92 5.37
C ASN A 27 5.14 -13.34 5.95
N GLY A 28 3.93 -13.63 6.41
CA GLY A 28 3.62 -14.87 7.13
C GLY A 28 2.61 -15.81 6.45
N SER A 29 1.87 -15.36 5.45
CA SER A 29 0.72 -16.09 4.89
C SER A 29 1.04 -16.66 3.50
N ALA A 30 1.93 -17.66 3.43
CA ALA A 30 2.33 -18.29 2.16
C ALA A 30 1.14 -18.85 1.38
N ALA A 31 0.26 -19.62 2.02
CA ALA A 31 -0.90 -20.22 1.36
C ALA A 31 -1.81 -19.16 0.72
N LYS A 32 -2.12 -18.06 1.44
CA LYS A 32 -2.93 -16.96 0.89
C LYS A 32 -2.22 -16.22 -0.26
N ALA A 33 -0.90 -16.12 -0.25
CA ALA A 33 -0.15 -15.53 -1.35
C ALA A 33 -0.18 -16.43 -2.60
N GLU A 34 -0.06 -17.75 -2.42
CA GLU A 34 -0.20 -18.72 -3.51
C GLU A 34 -1.62 -18.74 -4.09
N GLU A 35 -2.66 -18.61 -3.27
CA GLU A 35 -4.05 -18.44 -3.76
C GLU A 35 -4.17 -17.25 -4.72
N VAL A 36 -3.55 -16.09 -4.38
CA VAL A 36 -3.55 -14.91 -5.25
C VAL A 36 -2.79 -15.17 -6.55
N VAL A 37 -1.62 -15.81 -6.49
CA VAL A 37 -0.83 -16.18 -7.67
C VAL A 37 -1.63 -17.11 -8.57
N ASN A 38 -2.26 -18.14 -8.01
CA ASN A 38 -3.06 -19.11 -8.75
C ASN A 38 -4.27 -18.43 -9.43
N GLU A 39 -4.94 -17.50 -8.75
CA GLU A 39 -6.07 -16.75 -9.31
C GLU A 39 -5.62 -15.85 -10.47
N ILE A 40 -4.51 -15.15 -10.33
CA ILE A 40 -3.93 -14.34 -11.42
C ILE A 40 -3.59 -15.22 -12.62
N THR A 41 -2.94 -16.35 -12.39
CA THR A 41 -2.52 -17.27 -13.44
C THR A 41 -3.70 -17.94 -14.15
N ALA A 42 -4.73 -18.34 -13.39
CA ALA A 42 -5.96 -18.90 -13.94
C ALA A 42 -6.71 -17.91 -14.86
N ASN A 43 -6.55 -16.61 -14.61
CA ASN A 43 -7.09 -15.54 -15.44
C ASN A 43 -6.13 -15.09 -16.58
N GLY A 44 -5.06 -15.85 -16.83
CA GLY A 44 -4.12 -15.58 -17.92
C GLY A 44 -3.05 -14.53 -17.63
N GLY A 45 -2.98 -14.03 -16.38
CA GLY A 45 -1.95 -13.10 -15.93
C GLY A 45 -0.66 -13.81 -15.50
N MET A 46 0.35 -13.02 -15.16
CA MET A 46 1.63 -13.52 -14.64
C MET A 46 1.86 -13.02 -13.21
N ALA A 47 2.12 -13.94 -12.29
CA ALA A 47 2.47 -13.60 -10.92
C ALA A 47 3.40 -14.62 -10.29
N GLU A 48 4.13 -14.19 -9.28
CA GLU A 48 4.85 -15.08 -8.36
C GLU A 48 4.75 -14.55 -6.93
N SER A 49 4.81 -15.45 -5.96
CA SER A 49 4.85 -15.08 -4.55
C SER A 49 6.29 -14.87 -4.08
N MET A 50 6.50 -13.92 -3.14
CA MET A 50 7.81 -13.68 -2.57
C MET A 50 7.71 -13.31 -1.09
N GLN A 51 8.31 -14.15 -0.22
CA GLN A 51 8.32 -13.89 1.21
C GLN A 51 9.37 -12.84 1.57
N CYS A 52 8.93 -11.76 2.19
CA CYS A 52 9.80 -10.75 2.78
C CYS A 52 9.04 -9.92 3.82
N SER A 53 9.62 -9.76 5.01
CA SER A 53 9.19 -8.71 5.92
C SER A 53 9.79 -7.39 5.47
N VAL A 54 8.95 -6.44 5.06
CA VAL A 54 9.39 -5.13 4.60
C VAL A 54 10.07 -4.29 5.70
N SER A 55 9.82 -4.61 6.99
CA SER A 55 10.50 -3.96 8.12
C SER A 55 11.99 -4.32 8.23
N ASP A 56 12.40 -5.44 7.62
CA ASP A 56 13.78 -5.88 7.55
C ASP A 56 14.46 -5.22 6.34
N PHE A 57 15.46 -4.39 6.62
CA PHE A 57 16.12 -3.59 5.59
C PHE A 57 16.89 -4.45 4.58
N GLU A 58 17.65 -5.44 5.06
CA GLU A 58 18.46 -6.30 4.19
C GLU A 58 17.58 -7.27 3.37
N LYS A 59 16.56 -7.89 3.99
CA LYS A 59 15.62 -8.73 3.24
C LYS A 59 14.82 -7.95 2.19
N SER A 60 14.48 -6.69 2.48
CA SER A 60 13.86 -5.82 1.47
C SER A 60 14.78 -5.56 0.30
N LYS A 61 16.08 -5.40 0.56
CA LYS A 61 17.09 -5.28 -0.49
C LYS A 61 17.21 -6.56 -1.32
N GLU A 62 17.33 -7.70 -0.66
CA GLU A 62 17.40 -9.02 -1.33
C GLU A 62 16.19 -9.27 -2.23
N MET A 63 14.99 -8.93 -1.76
CA MET A 63 13.75 -9.02 -2.53
C MET A 63 13.82 -8.16 -3.79
N ILE A 64 14.13 -6.87 -3.66
CA ILE A 64 14.21 -5.94 -4.81
C ILE A 64 15.31 -6.37 -5.79
N ASP A 65 16.49 -6.71 -5.30
CA ASP A 65 17.61 -7.17 -6.13
C ASP A 65 17.26 -8.47 -6.88
N GLY A 66 16.57 -9.40 -6.21
CA GLY A 66 16.08 -10.64 -6.80
C GLY A 66 15.10 -10.40 -7.95
N ILE A 67 14.15 -9.47 -7.77
CA ILE A 67 13.19 -9.06 -8.80
C ILE A 67 13.95 -8.47 -10.00
N VAL A 68 14.82 -7.50 -9.74
CA VAL A 68 15.61 -6.85 -10.79
C VAL A 68 16.51 -7.82 -11.53
N LYS A 69 17.13 -8.77 -10.82
CA LYS A 69 17.96 -9.83 -11.44
C LYS A 69 17.14 -10.73 -12.36
N LYS A 70 15.91 -11.08 -11.97
CA LYS A 70 15.05 -11.99 -12.73
C LYS A 70 14.39 -11.32 -13.93
N TYR A 71 13.87 -10.11 -13.75
CA TYR A 71 13.06 -9.42 -14.77
C TYR A 71 13.79 -8.26 -15.50
N GLY A 72 14.96 -7.87 -15.03
CA GLY A 72 15.73 -6.75 -15.60
C GLY A 72 15.22 -5.36 -15.23
N ARG A 73 14.00 -5.27 -14.67
CA ARG A 73 13.29 -4.03 -14.35
C ARG A 73 12.34 -4.18 -13.18
N LEU A 74 11.93 -3.04 -12.60
CA LEU A 74 10.83 -2.92 -11.67
C LEU A 74 10.15 -1.57 -11.93
N ASP A 75 8.95 -1.58 -12.47
CA ASP A 75 8.26 -0.39 -12.99
C ASP A 75 7.33 0.24 -11.97
N ILE A 76 6.66 -0.58 -11.18
CA ILE A 76 5.63 -0.16 -10.24
C ILE A 76 5.97 -0.74 -8.86
N LEU A 77 6.10 0.11 -7.87
CA LEU A 77 6.19 -0.27 -6.46
C LEU A 77 4.94 0.19 -5.73
N VAL A 78 4.16 -0.77 -5.21
CA VAL A 78 3.02 -0.47 -4.33
C VAL A 78 3.39 -0.83 -2.89
N ASN A 79 3.56 0.16 -2.03
CA ASN A 79 3.78 0.00 -0.60
C ASN A 79 2.44 -0.06 0.12
N ASN A 80 1.89 -1.27 0.24
CA ASN A 80 0.63 -1.53 0.91
C ASN A 80 0.79 -2.27 2.25
N ALA A 81 1.89 -2.99 2.46
CA ALA A 81 2.12 -3.72 3.71
C ALA A 81 1.94 -2.81 4.94
N GLY A 82 1.12 -3.26 5.87
CA GLY A 82 0.83 -2.52 7.09
C GLY A 82 0.13 -3.38 8.13
N ILE A 83 0.27 -2.95 9.38
CA ILE A 83 -0.38 -3.54 10.55
C ILE A 83 -1.02 -2.43 11.38
N THR A 84 -1.97 -2.82 12.21
CA THR A 84 -2.53 -2.00 13.30
C THR A 84 -2.21 -2.65 14.64
N LYS A 85 -2.01 -1.83 15.66
CA LYS A 85 -1.91 -2.21 17.08
C LYS A 85 -2.54 -1.10 17.88
N ASP A 86 -3.87 -1.12 17.89
CA ASP A 86 -4.70 -0.03 18.40
C ASP A 86 -4.76 -0.09 19.91
N ASN A 87 -4.55 1.05 20.57
CA ASN A 87 -4.76 1.26 21.98
C ASN A 87 -4.85 2.76 22.30
N LEU A 88 -5.52 3.12 23.39
CA LEU A 88 -5.51 4.49 23.88
C LEU A 88 -4.08 4.92 24.20
N ILE A 89 -3.75 6.20 23.96
CA ILE A 89 -2.38 6.72 24.11
C ILE A 89 -1.74 6.39 25.47
N MET A 90 -2.51 6.43 26.54
CA MET A 90 -2.02 6.11 27.88
C MET A 90 -1.72 4.63 28.13
N LYS A 91 -2.21 3.75 27.24
CA LYS A 91 -2.06 2.28 27.34
C LYS A 91 -1.24 1.69 26.20
N MET A 92 -0.89 2.51 25.19
CA MET A 92 -0.09 2.07 24.06
C MET A 92 1.34 1.78 24.51
N SER A 93 1.83 0.58 24.25
CA SER A 93 3.20 0.22 24.56
C SER A 93 4.18 0.78 23.52
N GLU A 94 5.45 0.96 23.91
CA GLU A 94 6.54 1.30 23.00
C GLU A 94 6.67 0.25 21.87
N ASP A 95 6.63 -1.04 22.22
CA ASP A 95 6.70 -2.15 21.28
C ASP A 95 5.57 -2.10 20.23
N ASP A 96 4.35 -1.74 20.62
CA ASP A 96 3.23 -1.61 19.68
C ASP A 96 3.40 -0.39 18.76
N PHE A 97 3.92 0.71 19.31
CA PHE A 97 4.26 1.89 18.51
C PHE A 97 5.34 1.55 17.49
N ASP A 98 6.46 1.00 17.94
CA ASP A 98 7.62 0.67 17.11
C ASP A 98 7.30 -0.36 16.03
N ALA A 99 6.53 -1.40 16.35
CA ALA A 99 6.12 -2.41 15.38
C ALA A 99 5.32 -1.81 14.22
N VAL A 100 4.40 -0.88 14.52
CA VAL A 100 3.60 -0.19 13.50
C VAL A 100 4.47 0.75 12.66
N ILE A 101 5.34 1.55 13.26
CA ILE A 101 6.28 2.42 12.55
C ILE A 101 7.25 1.59 11.69
N ALA A 102 7.81 0.52 12.24
CA ALA A 102 8.74 -0.35 11.52
C ALA A 102 8.12 -0.99 10.28
N THR A 103 6.87 -1.44 10.37
CA THR A 103 6.21 -2.10 9.24
C THR A 103 5.65 -1.08 8.25
N ASN A 104 4.84 -0.12 8.72
CA ASN A 104 4.04 0.73 7.84
C ASN A 104 4.89 1.84 7.19
N LEU A 105 5.76 2.49 7.97
CA LEU A 105 6.53 3.63 7.48
C LEU A 105 7.94 3.23 7.06
N LYS A 106 8.73 2.60 7.95
CA LYS A 106 10.09 2.19 7.63
C LYS A 106 10.10 1.12 6.53
N GLY A 107 9.12 0.21 6.50
CA GLY A 107 8.99 -0.78 5.43
C GLY A 107 8.80 -0.15 4.05
N ALA A 108 7.96 0.88 3.94
CA ALA A 108 7.82 1.62 2.69
C ALA A 108 9.13 2.35 2.32
N PHE A 109 9.79 2.99 3.29
CA PHE A 109 11.11 3.59 3.07
C PHE A 109 12.13 2.57 2.57
N ASN A 110 12.22 1.39 3.17
CA ASN A 110 13.14 0.33 2.76
C ASN A 110 12.94 -0.05 1.29
N CYS A 111 11.70 -0.32 0.89
CA CYS A 111 11.37 -0.68 -0.49
C CYS A 111 11.70 0.47 -1.47
N ILE A 112 11.33 1.71 -1.14
CA ILE A 112 11.65 2.89 -1.96
C ILE A 112 13.16 3.06 -2.09
N LYS A 113 13.89 2.98 -1.00
CA LYS A 113 15.36 3.11 -0.98
C LYS A 113 16.03 2.13 -1.93
N HIS A 114 15.61 0.86 -1.90
CA HIS A 114 16.25 -0.18 -2.69
C HIS A 114 15.85 -0.13 -4.17
N VAL A 115 14.60 0.24 -4.50
CA VAL A 115 14.16 0.35 -5.90
C VAL A 115 14.66 1.63 -6.59
N SER A 116 14.91 2.69 -5.84
CA SER A 116 15.22 4.02 -6.41
C SER A 116 16.38 4.00 -7.40
N ARG A 117 17.48 3.28 -7.10
CA ARG A 117 18.63 3.17 -8.02
C ARG A 117 18.25 2.53 -9.36
N GLN A 118 17.39 1.51 -9.31
CA GLN A 118 16.94 0.81 -10.50
C GLN A 118 16.01 1.73 -11.32
N MET A 119 15.03 2.38 -10.70
CA MET A 119 14.13 3.30 -11.38
C MET A 119 14.87 4.50 -11.99
N LEU A 120 15.89 5.04 -11.28
CA LEU A 120 16.77 6.09 -11.83
C LEU A 120 17.50 5.63 -13.10
N LYS A 121 18.00 4.38 -13.12
CA LYS A 121 18.65 3.78 -14.29
C LYS A 121 17.66 3.57 -15.45
N GLN A 122 16.43 3.17 -15.13
CA GLN A 122 15.34 2.99 -16.12
C GLN A 122 14.83 4.32 -16.68
N ARG A 123 15.07 5.44 -15.99
CA ARG A 123 14.47 6.75 -16.28
C ARG A 123 12.94 6.70 -16.28
N GLY A 124 12.37 6.00 -15.32
CA GLY A 124 10.93 5.84 -15.18
C GLY A 124 10.58 4.91 -14.02
N GLY A 125 9.42 5.10 -13.48
CA GLY A 125 8.87 4.28 -12.40
C GLY A 125 7.64 4.93 -11.77
N ARG A 126 6.84 4.11 -11.10
CA ARG A 126 5.64 4.52 -10.38
C ARG A 126 5.73 3.99 -8.95
N ILE A 127 5.72 4.89 -7.98
CA ILE A 127 5.71 4.56 -6.55
C ILE A 127 4.36 4.97 -6.00
N ILE A 128 3.59 4.01 -5.52
CA ILE A 128 2.28 4.24 -4.92
C ILE A 128 2.31 3.76 -3.47
N ASN A 129 2.08 4.66 -2.55
CA ASN A 129 2.07 4.38 -1.12
C ASN A 129 0.65 4.35 -0.58
N ILE A 130 0.24 3.30 0.11
CA ILE A 130 -1.08 3.22 0.73
C ILE A 130 -1.02 3.88 2.11
N SER A 131 -1.59 5.08 2.18
CA SER A 131 -1.82 5.83 3.41
C SER A 131 -3.14 5.43 4.06
N SER A 132 -3.89 6.36 4.63
CA SER A 132 -5.23 6.19 5.21
C SER A 132 -5.81 7.56 5.52
N VAL A 133 -7.13 7.68 5.54
CA VAL A 133 -7.80 8.86 6.12
C VAL A 133 -7.38 9.09 7.57
N SER A 134 -7.10 8.02 8.34
CA SER A 134 -6.57 8.15 9.70
C SER A 134 -5.23 8.88 9.76
N GLY A 135 -4.41 8.79 8.71
CA GLY A 135 -3.15 9.54 8.59
C GLY A 135 -3.36 11.02 8.24
N VAL A 136 -4.55 11.38 7.76
CA VAL A 136 -4.92 12.77 7.41
C VAL A 136 -5.65 13.44 8.57
N MET A 137 -6.65 12.76 9.15
CA MET A 137 -7.56 13.33 10.14
C MET A 137 -7.18 13.00 11.59
N GLY A 138 -6.39 11.95 11.80
CA GLY A 138 -6.22 11.33 13.11
C GLY A 138 -7.38 10.39 13.44
N ASN A 139 -7.14 9.47 14.39
CA ASN A 139 -8.18 8.59 14.94
C ASN A 139 -7.82 8.21 16.39
N ALA A 140 -8.78 8.34 17.30
CA ALA A 140 -8.58 7.96 18.69
C ALA A 140 -8.22 6.46 18.80
N GLY A 141 -7.22 6.13 19.62
CA GLY A 141 -6.71 4.77 19.79
C GLY A 141 -5.72 4.32 18.70
N GLN A 142 -5.40 5.14 17.71
CA GLN A 142 -4.52 4.82 16.59
C GLN A 142 -3.31 5.76 16.47
N ALA A 143 -2.76 6.25 17.57
CA ALA A 143 -1.68 7.23 17.52
C ALA A 143 -0.47 6.73 16.70
N ASN A 144 -0.05 5.46 16.87
CA ASN A 144 1.01 4.81 16.10
C ASN A 144 0.65 4.68 14.61
N TYR A 145 -0.56 4.19 14.32
CA TYR A 145 -1.04 4.00 12.95
C TYR A 145 -1.17 5.34 12.22
N CYS A 146 -1.83 6.33 12.84
CA CYS A 146 -1.96 7.68 12.29
C CYS A 146 -0.60 8.31 12.01
N ALA A 147 0.34 8.23 12.97
CA ALA A 147 1.71 8.72 12.79
C ALA A 147 2.40 8.05 11.59
N SER A 148 2.27 6.71 11.47
CA SER A 148 2.86 5.96 10.35
C SER A 148 2.27 6.38 9.01
N LYS A 149 0.94 6.56 8.92
CA LYS A 149 0.24 6.89 7.68
C LYS A 149 0.40 8.37 7.29
N ALA A 150 0.51 9.27 8.27
CA ALA A 150 0.92 10.66 8.04
C ALA A 150 2.39 10.74 7.57
N GLY A 151 3.28 9.96 8.18
CA GLY A 151 4.67 9.85 7.74
C GLY A 151 4.82 9.38 6.29
N ILE A 152 3.98 8.46 5.83
CA ILE A 152 3.89 8.03 4.43
C ILE A 152 3.60 9.21 3.49
N ILE A 153 2.73 10.12 3.87
CA ILE A 153 2.40 11.31 3.07
C ILE A 153 3.65 12.21 2.92
N GLY A 154 4.36 12.46 4.02
CA GLY A 154 5.61 13.22 4.01
C GLY A 154 6.69 12.55 3.16
N LEU A 155 6.88 11.23 3.34
CA LEU A 155 7.82 10.42 2.55
C LEU A 155 7.49 10.49 1.06
N THR A 156 6.22 10.34 0.69
CA THR A 156 5.75 10.43 -0.71
C THR A 156 6.13 11.75 -1.36
N LYS A 157 5.86 12.86 -0.68
CA LYS A 157 6.17 14.22 -1.20
C LYS A 157 7.67 14.46 -1.36
N SER A 158 8.49 13.97 -0.42
CA SER A 158 9.93 14.06 -0.49
C SER A 158 10.49 13.28 -1.68
N VAL A 159 10.08 12.02 -1.82
CA VAL A 159 10.50 11.12 -2.92
C VAL A 159 10.07 11.68 -4.28
N ALA A 160 8.86 12.24 -4.39
CA ALA A 160 8.38 12.87 -5.61
C ALA A 160 9.28 14.04 -6.06
N ARG A 161 9.73 14.87 -5.12
CA ARG A 161 10.65 15.98 -5.42
C ARG A 161 12.03 15.51 -5.81
N GLU A 162 12.54 14.46 -5.16
CA GLU A 162 13.89 13.94 -5.39
C GLU A 162 14.01 13.19 -6.71
N LEU A 163 13.01 12.37 -7.07
CA LEU A 163 13.08 11.46 -8.21
C LEU A 163 12.34 11.95 -9.47
N GLY A 164 11.52 13.00 -9.36
CA GLY A 164 10.67 13.47 -10.45
C GLY A 164 11.41 13.88 -11.73
N SER A 165 12.62 14.46 -11.62
CA SER A 165 13.44 14.84 -12.78
C SER A 165 13.89 13.65 -13.64
N ARG A 166 13.65 12.43 -13.20
CA ARG A 166 13.99 11.17 -13.89
C ARG A 166 12.75 10.43 -14.40
N GLY A 167 11.59 11.07 -14.49
CA GLY A 167 10.34 10.46 -14.95
C GLY A 167 9.73 9.48 -13.95
N ILE A 168 10.12 9.56 -12.67
CA ILE A 168 9.58 8.73 -11.61
C ILE A 168 8.51 9.53 -10.87
N THR A 169 7.29 8.99 -10.76
CA THR A 169 6.24 9.59 -9.95
C THR A 169 6.12 8.86 -8.61
N ALA A 170 5.79 9.59 -7.56
CA ALA A 170 5.47 9.05 -6.26
C ALA A 170 4.19 9.69 -5.73
N ASN A 171 3.18 8.88 -5.47
CA ASN A 171 1.88 9.32 -4.98
C ASN A 171 1.41 8.46 -3.81
N ALA A 172 0.49 8.97 -3.02
CA ALA A 172 -0.19 8.23 -1.97
C ALA A 172 -1.68 8.07 -2.31
N VAL A 173 -2.24 6.92 -1.95
CA VAL A 173 -3.69 6.72 -1.89
C VAL A 173 -4.06 6.67 -0.42
N ALA A 174 -5.10 7.40 -0.01
CA ALA A 174 -5.62 7.43 1.35
C ALA A 174 -7.03 6.80 1.36
N PRO A 175 -7.14 5.48 1.65
CA PRO A 175 -8.42 4.82 1.78
C PRO A 175 -9.21 5.33 2.99
N GLY A 176 -10.55 5.41 2.83
CA GLY A 176 -11.50 5.52 3.92
C GLY A 176 -11.82 4.17 4.55
N PHE A 177 -13.07 3.99 4.98
CA PHE A 177 -13.57 2.70 5.45
C PHE A 177 -13.85 1.78 4.26
N ILE A 178 -13.06 0.70 4.15
CA ILE A 178 -13.11 -0.26 3.04
C ILE A 178 -13.55 -1.62 3.58
N ARG A 179 -14.45 -2.29 2.87
CA ARG A 179 -14.86 -3.67 3.17
C ARG A 179 -13.68 -4.62 2.98
N THR A 180 -13.34 -5.32 4.05
CA THR A 180 -12.27 -6.30 4.11
C THR A 180 -12.59 -7.34 5.17
N GLU A 181 -11.88 -8.46 5.20
CA GLU A 181 -12.01 -9.44 6.29
C GLU A 181 -11.93 -8.80 7.70
N MET A 182 -11.21 -7.68 7.85
CA MET A 182 -11.08 -6.95 9.13
C MET A 182 -12.33 -6.14 9.49
N THR A 183 -13.03 -5.57 8.52
CA THR A 183 -14.22 -4.75 8.76
C THR A 183 -15.50 -5.59 8.78
N ASP A 184 -15.48 -6.75 8.13
CA ASP A 184 -16.65 -7.64 8.05
C ASP A 184 -17.01 -8.26 9.41
N VAL A 185 -16.03 -8.42 10.31
CA VAL A 185 -16.25 -8.94 11.66
C VAL A 185 -16.80 -7.91 12.66
N LEU A 186 -16.90 -6.63 12.26
CA LEU A 186 -17.46 -5.59 13.13
C LEU A 186 -18.97 -5.77 13.30
N PRO A 187 -19.52 -5.46 14.50
CA PRO A 187 -20.96 -5.45 14.73
C PRO A 187 -21.69 -4.50 13.78
N GLU A 188 -22.93 -4.84 13.41
CA GLU A 188 -23.70 -4.08 12.41
C GLU A 188 -24.03 -2.64 12.87
N ASP A 189 -24.24 -2.43 14.16
CA ASP A 189 -24.45 -1.10 14.75
C ASP A 189 -23.19 -0.22 14.61
N VAL A 190 -22.00 -0.82 14.78
CA VAL A 190 -20.71 -0.14 14.58
C VAL A 190 -20.52 0.20 13.09
N LYS A 191 -20.78 -0.75 12.19
CA LYS A 191 -20.72 -0.50 10.74
C LYS A 191 -21.66 0.62 10.30
N LYS A 192 -22.88 0.62 10.85
CA LYS A 192 -23.86 1.67 10.57
C LYS A 192 -23.38 3.04 11.05
N ALA A 193 -22.89 3.13 12.29
CA ALA A 193 -22.37 4.38 12.85
C ALA A 193 -21.16 4.90 12.07
N MET A 194 -20.27 4.01 11.62
CA MET A 194 -19.14 4.37 10.75
C MET A 194 -19.61 4.82 9.38
N GLY A 195 -20.61 4.14 8.78
CA GLY A 195 -21.18 4.51 7.49
C GLY A 195 -21.88 5.89 7.50
N GLU A 196 -22.47 6.28 8.64
CA GLU A 196 -23.10 7.61 8.80
C GLU A 196 -22.09 8.76 8.73
N GLN A 197 -20.81 8.50 9.06
CA GLN A 197 -19.72 9.48 8.96
C GLN A 197 -19.23 9.68 7.53
N ILE A 198 -19.55 8.75 6.61
CA ILE A 198 -19.14 8.83 5.21
C ILE A 198 -20.18 9.65 4.44
N PRO A 199 -19.82 10.74 3.74
CA PRO A 199 -20.76 11.48 2.90
C PRO A 199 -21.53 10.60 1.88
N LEU A 200 -20.85 9.63 1.23
CA LEU A 200 -21.51 8.68 0.31
C LEU A 200 -22.34 7.61 1.01
N LYS A 201 -22.37 7.55 2.36
CA LYS A 201 -23.22 6.68 3.19
C LYS A 201 -23.01 5.17 3.01
N HIS A 202 -21.90 4.75 2.45
CA HIS A 202 -21.50 3.35 2.36
C HIS A 202 -19.99 3.20 2.46
N PHE A 203 -19.52 2.01 2.84
CA PHE A 203 -18.12 1.65 2.78
C PHE A 203 -17.68 1.48 1.33
N GLY A 204 -16.44 1.86 1.02
CA GLY A 204 -15.81 1.52 -0.24
C GLY A 204 -15.47 0.04 -0.32
N GLU A 205 -15.23 -0.44 -1.53
CA GLU A 205 -14.76 -1.79 -1.80
C GLU A 205 -13.24 -1.79 -2.05
N THR A 206 -12.60 -2.92 -1.85
CA THR A 206 -11.16 -3.05 -2.17
C THR A 206 -10.84 -2.71 -3.62
N LYS A 207 -11.81 -2.91 -4.52
CA LYS A 207 -11.71 -2.57 -5.93
C LYS A 207 -11.60 -1.07 -6.16
N ASP A 208 -12.28 -0.23 -5.38
CA ASP A 208 -12.19 1.23 -5.53
C ASP A 208 -10.76 1.73 -5.29
N ILE A 209 -10.08 1.13 -4.31
CA ILE A 209 -8.67 1.44 -4.04
C ILE A 209 -7.77 0.90 -5.15
N ALA A 210 -8.03 -0.32 -5.62
CA ALA A 210 -7.21 -0.97 -6.64
C ALA A 210 -7.26 -0.23 -7.98
N GLU A 211 -8.42 0.28 -8.39
CA GLU A 211 -8.56 1.08 -9.61
C GLU A 211 -7.85 2.45 -9.48
N ALA A 212 -7.92 3.09 -8.31
CA ALA A 212 -7.17 4.32 -8.06
C ALA A 212 -5.64 4.08 -8.13
N VAL A 213 -5.17 2.96 -7.60
CA VAL A 213 -3.76 2.54 -7.71
C VAL A 213 -3.39 2.24 -9.16
N ALA A 214 -4.24 1.54 -9.91
CA ALA A 214 -4.00 1.23 -11.33
C ALA A 214 -3.91 2.52 -12.17
N PHE A 215 -4.80 3.48 -11.94
CA PHE A 215 -4.73 4.81 -12.57
C PHE A 215 -3.39 5.51 -12.28
N LEU A 216 -2.98 5.58 -11.00
CA LEU A 216 -1.70 6.22 -10.64
C LEU A 216 -0.47 5.46 -11.14
N ALA A 217 -0.61 4.16 -11.45
CA ALA A 217 0.44 3.32 -12.02
C ALA A 217 0.53 3.45 -13.55
N SER A 218 -0.47 4.00 -14.21
CA SER A 218 -0.58 4.09 -15.66
C SER A 218 0.17 5.31 -16.26
N ASP A 219 0.22 5.38 -17.58
CA ASP A 219 0.81 6.51 -18.30
C ASP A 219 -0.11 7.74 -18.30
N GLU A 220 -1.41 7.56 -18.12
CA GLU A 220 -2.39 8.64 -17.99
C GLU A 220 -2.11 9.52 -16.75
N ALA A 221 -1.46 8.95 -15.71
CA ALA A 221 -1.06 9.67 -14.51
C ALA A 221 0.40 10.18 -14.55
N ALA A 222 1.05 10.18 -15.72
CA ALA A 222 2.49 10.53 -15.84
C ALA A 222 2.84 11.94 -15.35
N TYR A 223 1.87 12.87 -15.29
CA TYR A 223 2.07 14.24 -14.79
C TYR A 223 1.55 14.45 -13.36
N ILE A 224 1.19 13.35 -12.67
CA ILE A 224 0.70 13.38 -11.29
C ILE A 224 1.81 12.85 -10.36
N THR A 225 2.35 13.71 -9.50
CA THR A 225 3.36 13.31 -8.51
C THR A 225 3.25 14.15 -7.23
N GLY A 226 3.61 13.55 -6.09
CA GLY A 226 3.55 14.18 -4.77
C GLY A 226 2.12 14.34 -4.23
N GLN A 227 1.12 13.73 -4.85
CA GLN A 227 -0.29 13.88 -4.47
C GLN A 227 -0.72 12.82 -3.46
N VAL A 228 -1.77 13.16 -2.71
CA VAL A 228 -2.53 12.24 -1.87
C VAL A 228 -3.93 12.14 -2.43
N LEU A 229 -4.24 11.01 -3.05
CA LEU A 229 -5.57 10.75 -3.59
C LEU A 229 -6.42 10.09 -2.51
N HIS A 230 -7.42 10.80 -2.01
CA HIS A 230 -8.39 10.26 -1.08
C HIS A 230 -9.40 9.39 -1.85
N VAL A 231 -9.61 8.16 -1.37
CA VAL A 231 -10.62 7.22 -1.87
C VAL A 231 -11.42 6.77 -0.66
N ASP A 232 -12.27 7.66 -0.18
CA ASP A 232 -12.82 7.61 1.18
C ASP A 232 -14.31 7.98 1.27
N GLY A 233 -14.97 8.14 0.13
CA GLY A 233 -16.37 8.55 0.08
C GLY A 233 -16.64 9.96 0.63
N GLY A 234 -15.59 10.82 0.68
CA GLY A 234 -15.66 12.20 1.14
C GLY A 234 -15.40 12.40 2.63
N MET A 235 -14.83 11.41 3.34
CA MET A 235 -14.57 11.52 4.79
C MET A 235 -13.56 12.63 5.14
N ALA A 236 -12.52 12.79 4.35
CA ALA A 236 -11.44 13.74 4.59
C ALA A 236 -11.46 14.90 3.58
N MET A 237 -12.56 15.65 3.60
CA MET A 237 -12.71 16.89 2.82
C MET A 237 -12.24 18.09 3.62
#